data_77c4bcadf1fc9d070b3c4915373d483a
#
_entry.id   77c4bcadf1fc9d070b3c4915373d483a
#
_cell.length_a   1.000
_cell.length_b   1.000
_cell.length_c   1.000
_cell.angle_alpha   90.00
_cell.angle_beta   90.00
_cell.angle_gamma   90.00
#
_symmetry.space_group_name_H-M   'P 1'
#
loop_
_entity.id
_entity.type
_entity.pdbx_description
1 polymer ?
#
loop_
_entity_poly.entity_id
_entity_poly.type
_entity_poly.pdbx_seq_one_letter_code
_entity_poly.pdbx_strand_id
1 'polypeptide(L)'
;MSTRTIHWTEDTKTMKIRTDIPGFFIEFGNQMVYRIKNTTGTTLNPGTVVFFNGSDTFPTVTLADYNSYTTSEGTIGICAHTIPNNTEGYVVTSGITRNINLTGYTNGAELYLATSGSFTATRPVAPLPEVYLGTVIRSGSAGVLSVNIELGFEIEELHNVKIDNVQNGDILVWDSTLQVWKNIQNSGSLPSIDGGTY
;
A
#
# COMPACT_ATOMS: atom_id res chain seq x y z
N MET A 1 -21.35 13.35 27.68
CA MET A 1 -20.65 12.13 27.23
C MET A 1 -21.29 11.65 25.94
N SER A 2 -20.56 11.59 24.85
CA SER A 2 -21.09 11.04 23.59
C SER A 2 -21.23 9.52 23.77
N THR A 3 -22.47 9.03 23.68
CA THR A 3 -22.76 7.58 23.76
C THR A 3 -22.17 6.92 22.51
N ARG A 4 -21.07 6.18 22.66
CA ARG A 4 -20.55 5.32 21.61
C ARG A 4 -21.54 4.17 21.45
N THR A 5 -22.20 4.08 20.30
CA THR A 5 -23.19 3.03 20.03
C THR A 5 -22.67 2.08 18.98
N ILE A 6 -22.88 0.79 19.23
CA ILE A 6 -22.77 -0.26 18.24
C ILE A 6 -24.19 -0.56 17.79
N HIS A 7 -24.42 -0.57 16.49
CA HIS A 7 -25.75 -0.87 15.94
C HIS A 7 -25.64 -1.71 14.68
N TRP A 8 -26.65 -2.54 14.43
CA TRP A 8 -26.81 -3.26 13.18
C TRP A 8 -27.32 -2.30 12.09
N THR A 9 -26.82 -2.46 10.87
CA THR A 9 -27.22 -1.67 9.72
C THR A 9 -27.75 -2.57 8.63
N GLU A 10 -28.99 -2.35 8.22
CA GLU A 10 -29.66 -3.18 7.21
C GLU A 10 -29.13 -2.97 5.79
N ASP A 11 -28.62 -1.79 5.47
CA ASP A 11 -28.07 -1.43 4.16
C ASP A 11 -26.78 -2.20 3.84
N THR A 12 -25.90 -2.38 4.81
CA THR A 12 -24.62 -3.10 4.65
C THR A 12 -24.62 -4.49 5.29
N LYS A 13 -25.71 -4.86 5.99
CA LYS A 13 -25.83 -6.14 6.74
C LYS A 13 -24.64 -6.38 7.67
N THR A 14 -24.22 -5.35 8.39
CA THR A 14 -23.07 -5.40 9.31
C THR A 14 -23.31 -4.59 10.57
N MET A 15 -22.51 -4.82 11.60
CA MET A 15 -22.45 -3.97 12.77
C MET A 15 -21.59 -2.74 12.49
N LYS A 16 -22.06 -1.57 12.86
CA LYS A 16 -21.32 -0.31 12.79
C LYS A 16 -21.00 0.20 14.18
N ILE A 17 -19.75 0.62 14.35
CA ILE A 17 -19.27 1.31 15.54
C ILE A 17 -19.22 2.80 15.22
N ARG A 18 -19.99 3.60 15.96
CA ARG A 18 -19.91 5.04 15.83
C ARG A 18 -18.59 5.56 16.39
N THR A 19 -17.85 6.29 15.58
CA THR A 19 -16.61 6.96 15.98
C THR A 19 -16.89 8.36 16.54
N ASP A 20 -15.86 9.03 17.00
CA ASP A 20 -15.87 10.46 17.36
C ASP A 20 -15.78 11.39 16.13
N ILE A 21 -15.56 10.84 14.94
CA ILE A 21 -15.55 11.59 13.69
C ILE A 21 -16.97 11.64 13.12
N PRO A 22 -17.55 12.83 12.92
CA PRO A 22 -18.89 12.95 12.35
C PRO A 22 -19.00 12.28 10.99
N GLY A 23 -20.02 11.41 10.84
CA GLY A 23 -20.30 10.72 9.57
C GLY A 23 -19.40 9.53 9.26
N PHE A 24 -18.38 9.24 10.07
CA PHE A 24 -17.53 8.06 9.89
C PHE A 24 -17.89 6.97 10.91
N PHE A 25 -18.10 5.77 10.40
CA PHE A 25 -18.40 4.55 11.15
C PHE A 25 -17.42 3.45 10.77
N ILE A 26 -16.97 2.69 11.75
CA ILE A 26 -16.19 1.47 11.51
C ILE A 26 -17.19 0.33 11.27
N GLU A 27 -17.10 -0.34 10.12
CA GLU A 27 -17.91 -1.51 9.78
C GLU A 27 -17.21 -2.76 10.29
N PHE A 28 -17.73 -3.34 11.37
CA PHE A 28 -17.16 -4.54 12.00
C PHE A 28 -17.18 -5.73 11.05
N GLY A 29 -16.02 -6.37 10.89
CA GLY A 29 -15.84 -7.51 9.98
C GLY A 29 -15.62 -7.13 8.51
N ASN A 30 -15.93 -5.89 8.11
CA ASN A 30 -15.76 -5.44 6.72
C ASN A 30 -14.50 -4.59 6.51
N GLN A 31 -13.92 -4.02 7.58
CA GLN A 31 -12.74 -3.18 7.48
C GLN A 31 -11.89 -3.25 8.74
N MET A 32 -10.59 -3.13 8.54
CA MET A 32 -9.60 -2.86 9.58
C MET A 32 -9.13 -1.42 9.45
N VAL A 33 -9.02 -0.71 10.57
CA VAL A 33 -8.64 0.69 10.58
C VAL A 33 -7.59 0.99 11.63
N TYR A 34 -6.68 1.91 11.32
CA TYR A 34 -5.83 2.56 12.31
C TYR A 34 -6.32 3.97 12.59
N ARG A 35 -6.28 4.36 13.87
CA ARG A 35 -6.38 5.76 14.26
C ARG A 35 -5.00 6.39 14.12
N ILE A 36 -4.93 7.48 13.38
CA ILE A 36 -3.67 8.18 13.05
C ILE A 36 -3.81 9.68 13.30
N LYS A 37 -2.68 10.37 13.33
CA LYS A 37 -2.61 11.83 13.30
C LYS A 37 -2.02 12.29 11.96
N ASN A 38 -2.70 13.19 11.31
CA ASN A 38 -2.23 13.81 10.07
C ASN A 38 -1.16 14.87 10.37
N THR A 39 0.08 14.65 9.91
CA THR A 39 1.20 15.59 10.04
C THR A 39 1.75 16.06 8.70
N THR A 40 0.95 15.95 7.62
CA THR A 40 1.38 16.28 6.25
C THR A 40 1.49 17.77 5.95
N GLY A 41 0.99 18.63 6.84
CA GLY A 41 0.88 20.07 6.58
C GLY A 41 -0.40 20.46 5.80
N THR A 42 -1.12 19.49 5.24
CA THR A 42 -2.33 19.69 4.43
C THR A 42 -3.48 18.81 4.90
N THR A 43 -4.69 19.07 4.41
CA THR A 43 -5.83 18.18 4.66
C THR A 43 -5.73 16.93 3.80
N LEU A 44 -5.86 15.76 4.42
CA LEU A 44 -6.02 14.49 3.73
C LEU A 44 -7.49 14.27 3.36
N ASN A 45 -7.75 13.94 2.11
CA ASN A 45 -9.09 13.63 1.62
C ASN A 45 -9.34 12.11 1.60
N PRO A 46 -10.62 11.66 1.55
CA PRO A 46 -10.93 10.26 1.34
C PRO A 46 -10.23 9.73 0.09
N GLY A 47 -9.55 8.58 0.21
CA GLY A 47 -8.77 8.01 -0.88
C GLY A 47 -7.27 8.33 -0.85
N THR A 48 -6.83 9.30 -0.06
CA THR A 48 -5.40 9.58 0.06
C THR A 48 -4.66 8.40 0.67
N VAL A 49 -3.59 7.96 0.03
CA VAL A 49 -2.71 6.87 0.46
C VAL A 49 -1.61 7.42 1.35
N VAL A 50 -1.38 6.77 2.49
CA VAL A 50 -0.45 7.26 3.51
C VAL A 50 0.46 6.16 4.03
N PHE A 51 1.62 6.57 4.59
CA PHE A 51 2.54 5.71 5.32
C PHE A 51 2.88 6.30 6.69
N PHE A 52 3.38 5.47 7.61
CA PHE A 52 3.81 5.93 8.92
C PHE A 52 5.13 6.70 8.83
N ASN A 53 5.19 7.88 9.49
CA ASN A 53 6.40 8.67 9.57
C ASN A 53 6.85 8.96 11.01
N GLY A 54 6.18 8.39 11.99
CA GLY A 54 6.52 8.56 13.40
C GLY A 54 5.34 8.34 14.34
N SER A 55 5.45 8.85 15.54
CA SER A 55 4.39 8.78 16.56
C SER A 55 4.36 10.03 17.43
N ASP A 56 3.14 10.38 17.85
CA ASP A 56 2.80 11.33 18.89
C ASP A 56 1.87 10.57 19.86
N THR A 57 0.76 11.13 20.29
CA THR A 57 -0.31 10.39 21.01
C THR A 57 -0.84 9.21 20.18
N PHE A 58 -0.85 9.38 18.86
CA PHE A 58 -1.18 8.36 17.86
C PHE A 58 -0.06 8.27 16.82
N PRO A 59 0.02 7.17 16.07
CA PRO A 59 0.92 7.08 14.92
C PRO A 59 0.69 8.26 13.97
N THR A 60 1.77 8.90 13.56
CA THR A 60 1.71 10.00 12.59
C THR A 60 1.91 9.49 11.18
N VAL A 61 1.30 10.15 10.21
CA VAL A 61 1.35 9.75 8.80
C VAL A 61 1.71 10.92 7.90
N THR A 62 2.30 10.57 6.77
CA THR A 62 2.48 11.46 5.62
C THR A 62 2.10 10.74 4.34
N LEU A 63 2.20 11.43 3.20
CA LEU A 63 1.77 10.90 1.91
C LEU A 63 2.70 9.76 1.46
N ALA A 64 2.14 8.63 1.04
CA ALA A 64 2.88 7.61 0.35
C ALA A 64 3.23 8.07 -1.08
N ASP A 65 4.37 7.65 -1.61
CA ASP A 65 4.83 8.05 -2.94
C ASP A 65 5.67 6.94 -3.56
N TYR A 66 5.32 6.50 -4.77
CA TYR A 66 6.02 5.42 -5.47
C TYR A 66 7.40 5.85 -6.04
N ASN A 67 7.74 7.13 -6.02
CA ASN A 67 9.08 7.61 -6.40
C ASN A 67 10.13 7.41 -5.29
N SER A 68 9.75 6.88 -4.15
CA SER A 68 10.61 6.66 -3.00
C SER A 68 10.31 5.31 -2.36
N TYR A 69 11.29 4.42 -2.32
CA TYR A 69 11.18 3.12 -1.64
C TYR A 69 10.70 3.26 -0.20
N THR A 70 11.29 4.15 0.59
CA THR A 70 10.93 4.36 2.00
C THR A 70 9.45 4.69 2.18
N THR A 71 8.88 5.50 1.28
CA THR A 71 7.48 5.94 1.39
C THR A 71 6.51 4.97 0.74
N SER A 72 6.96 4.17 -0.22
CA SER A 72 6.15 3.13 -0.85
C SER A 72 6.04 1.88 0.01
N GLU A 73 7.17 1.33 0.49
CA GLU A 73 7.21 0.15 1.34
C GLU A 73 6.50 0.34 2.68
N GLY A 74 6.53 1.57 3.20
CA GLY A 74 5.83 1.94 4.42
C GLY A 74 4.33 2.20 4.24
N THR A 75 3.74 1.99 3.06
CA THR A 75 2.31 2.22 2.80
C THR A 75 1.45 1.39 3.74
N ILE A 76 0.59 2.07 4.50
CA ILE A 76 -0.24 1.42 5.53
C ILE A 76 -1.72 1.37 5.19
N GLY A 77 -2.20 2.29 4.37
CA GLY A 77 -3.63 2.35 4.12
C GLY A 77 -4.10 3.60 3.39
N ILE A 78 -5.41 3.71 3.33
CA ILE A 78 -6.15 4.73 2.58
C ILE A 78 -7.03 5.52 3.53
N CYS A 79 -6.97 6.85 3.48
CA CYS A 79 -7.81 7.70 4.30
C CYS A 79 -9.30 7.44 4.04
N ALA A 80 -10.05 7.16 5.10
CA ALA A 80 -11.46 6.80 5.03
C ALA A 80 -12.40 8.01 5.01
N HIS A 81 -11.93 9.14 5.47
CA HIS A 81 -12.66 10.41 5.55
C HIS A 81 -11.67 11.58 5.46
N THR A 82 -12.19 12.80 5.42
CA THR A 82 -11.37 14.02 5.46
C THR A 82 -10.70 14.16 6.82
N ILE A 83 -9.37 14.34 6.84
CA ILE A 83 -8.55 14.49 8.05
C ILE A 83 -7.75 15.79 7.93
N PRO A 84 -8.18 16.88 8.59
CA PRO A 84 -7.44 18.13 8.58
C PRO A 84 -6.03 17.99 9.14
N ASN A 85 -5.12 18.88 8.75
CA ASN A 85 -3.77 18.89 9.29
C ASN A 85 -3.77 19.03 10.82
N ASN A 86 -2.84 18.34 11.48
CA ASN A 86 -2.71 18.27 12.94
C ASN A 86 -3.91 17.68 13.69
N THR A 87 -4.84 17.02 12.98
CA THR A 87 -5.97 16.32 13.61
C THR A 87 -5.84 14.81 13.46
N GLU A 88 -6.63 14.11 14.25
CA GLU A 88 -6.72 12.66 14.22
C GLU A 88 -7.81 12.20 13.24
N GLY A 89 -7.64 11.00 12.72
CA GLY A 89 -8.58 10.37 11.82
C GLY A 89 -8.32 8.88 11.67
N TYR A 90 -9.01 8.26 10.72
CA TYR A 90 -8.91 6.83 10.46
C TYR A 90 -8.45 6.55 9.05
N VAL A 91 -7.54 5.60 8.92
CA VAL A 91 -7.13 4.99 7.64
C VAL A 91 -7.59 3.55 7.61
N VAL A 92 -8.11 3.10 6.47
CA VAL A 92 -8.44 1.69 6.22
C VAL A 92 -7.19 1.00 5.73
N THR A 93 -6.80 -0.05 6.44
CA THR A 93 -5.61 -0.87 6.11
C THR A 93 -5.98 -2.12 5.34
N SER A 94 -7.19 -2.62 5.53
CA SER A 94 -7.74 -3.77 4.81
C SER A 94 -9.27 -3.74 4.84
N GLY A 95 -9.89 -4.28 3.80
CA GLY A 95 -11.35 -4.42 3.68
C GLY A 95 -12.01 -3.28 2.92
N ILE A 96 -13.27 -3.02 3.17
CA ILE A 96 -14.09 -2.14 2.34
C ILE A 96 -14.01 -0.70 2.81
N THR A 97 -13.60 0.21 1.93
CA THR A 97 -13.76 1.66 2.13
C THR A 97 -14.76 2.23 1.14
N ARG A 98 -15.48 3.28 1.55
CA ARG A 98 -16.58 3.89 0.80
C ARG A 98 -16.37 5.39 0.65
N ASN A 99 -17.15 6.00 -0.25
CA ASN A 99 -17.12 7.44 -0.52
C ASN A 99 -15.73 7.93 -1.01
N ILE A 100 -15.01 7.07 -1.73
CA ILE A 100 -13.79 7.41 -2.43
C ILE A 100 -14.17 7.91 -3.83
N ASN A 101 -13.52 8.98 -4.29
CA ASN A 101 -13.72 9.40 -5.68
C ASN A 101 -12.96 8.45 -6.62
N LEU A 102 -13.71 7.56 -7.24
CA LEU A 102 -13.25 6.57 -8.23
C LEU A 102 -13.78 6.85 -9.64
N THR A 103 -14.12 8.12 -9.91
CA THR A 103 -14.54 8.55 -11.25
C THR A 103 -13.42 8.31 -12.26
N GLY A 104 -13.76 7.70 -13.39
CA GLY A 104 -12.81 7.36 -14.45
C GLY A 104 -12.21 5.95 -14.34
N TYR A 105 -12.39 5.27 -13.23
CA TYR A 105 -12.02 3.86 -13.08
C TYR A 105 -13.20 2.96 -13.44
N THR A 106 -12.91 1.73 -13.83
CA THR A 106 -13.93 0.69 -14.07
C THR A 106 -14.09 -0.22 -12.86
N ASN A 107 -15.26 -0.82 -12.68
CA ASN A 107 -15.44 -1.86 -11.67
C ASN A 107 -14.52 -3.04 -11.98
N GLY A 108 -13.86 -3.57 -10.95
CA GLY A 108 -12.85 -4.62 -11.08
C GLY A 108 -11.44 -4.10 -11.40
N ALA A 109 -11.23 -2.80 -11.61
CA ALA A 109 -9.90 -2.25 -11.84
C ALA A 109 -9.03 -2.41 -10.60
N GLU A 110 -7.80 -2.85 -10.78
CA GLU A 110 -6.74 -2.85 -9.78
C GLU A 110 -6.17 -1.44 -9.64
N LEU A 111 -5.91 -1.03 -8.41
CA LEU A 111 -5.30 0.26 -8.13
C LEU A 111 -3.95 0.08 -7.46
N TYR A 112 -3.00 0.89 -7.89
CA TYR A 112 -1.62 0.92 -7.42
C TYR A 112 -1.28 2.30 -6.88
N LEU A 113 -0.32 2.37 -5.95
CA LEU A 113 0.22 3.62 -5.47
C LEU A 113 0.80 4.43 -6.64
N ALA A 114 0.53 5.73 -6.61
CA ALA A 114 1.12 6.71 -7.51
C ALA A 114 1.86 7.80 -6.70
N THR A 115 2.02 8.98 -7.26
CA THR A 115 2.73 10.08 -6.58
C THR A 115 1.87 10.75 -5.52
N SER A 116 2.52 11.22 -4.45
CA SER A 116 1.90 12.15 -3.47
C SER A 116 0.56 11.69 -2.91
N GLY A 117 0.49 10.43 -2.51
CA GLY A 117 -0.71 9.85 -1.88
C GLY A 117 -1.86 9.58 -2.85
N SER A 118 -1.63 9.66 -4.15
CA SER A 118 -2.61 9.30 -5.18
C SER A 118 -2.53 7.82 -5.57
N PHE A 119 -3.43 7.38 -6.43
CA PHE A 119 -3.45 6.03 -6.99
C PHE A 119 -3.72 6.05 -8.49
N THR A 120 -3.39 4.96 -9.16
CA THR A 120 -3.53 4.75 -10.60
C THR A 120 -3.97 3.33 -10.91
N ALA A 121 -4.65 3.11 -12.04
CA ALA A 121 -4.92 1.77 -12.56
C ALA A 121 -3.78 1.25 -13.47
N THR A 122 -2.79 2.06 -13.74
CA THR A 122 -1.59 1.63 -14.48
C THR A 122 -0.59 1.04 -13.50
N ARG A 123 -0.28 -0.24 -13.66
CA ARG A 123 0.73 -0.93 -12.85
C ARG A 123 2.09 -0.26 -13.04
N PRO A 124 2.78 0.15 -11.96
CA PRO A 124 4.12 0.68 -12.06
C PRO A 124 5.08 -0.30 -12.73
N VAL A 125 6.07 0.23 -13.43
CA VAL A 125 7.11 -0.56 -14.11
C VAL A 125 8.46 -0.20 -13.49
N ALA A 126 9.30 -1.21 -13.28
CA ALA A 126 10.65 -0.99 -12.75
C ALA A 126 11.38 0.18 -13.47
N PRO A 127 12.14 1.05 -12.75
CA PRO A 127 12.55 0.88 -11.35
C PRO A 127 11.60 1.47 -10.30
N LEU A 128 10.35 1.76 -10.64
CA LEU A 128 9.39 2.29 -9.66
C LEU A 128 8.86 1.15 -8.78
N PRO A 129 8.87 1.32 -7.44
CA PRO A 129 8.28 0.36 -6.53
C PRO A 129 6.81 0.11 -6.84
N GLU A 130 6.40 -1.14 -6.78
CA GLU A 130 5.01 -1.54 -6.95
C GLU A 130 4.34 -1.70 -5.59
N VAL A 131 3.25 -0.96 -5.37
CA VAL A 131 2.37 -1.17 -4.22
C VAL A 131 0.95 -1.31 -4.73
N TYR A 132 0.42 -2.51 -4.67
CA TYR A 132 -1.00 -2.77 -4.93
C TYR A 132 -1.82 -2.28 -3.75
N LEU A 133 -2.90 -1.55 -4.03
CA LEU A 133 -3.76 -0.93 -3.02
C LEU A 133 -5.10 -1.62 -2.85
N GLY A 134 -5.57 -2.29 -3.91
CA GLY A 134 -6.87 -2.94 -3.89
C GLY A 134 -7.62 -2.88 -5.21
N THR A 135 -8.89 -3.30 -5.17
CA THR A 135 -9.75 -3.42 -6.35
C THR A 135 -10.98 -2.52 -6.23
N VAL A 136 -11.33 -1.85 -7.32
CA VAL A 136 -12.55 -1.04 -7.43
C VAL A 136 -13.78 -1.94 -7.44
N ILE A 137 -14.60 -1.88 -6.38
CA ILE A 137 -15.88 -2.59 -6.33
C ILE A 137 -16.94 -1.82 -7.09
N ARG A 138 -17.01 -0.51 -6.87
CA ARG A 138 -17.94 0.39 -7.53
C ARG A 138 -17.26 1.72 -7.86
N SER A 139 -17.29 2.10 -9.12
CA SER A 139 -16.76 3.37 -9.62
C SER A 139 -17.67 4.56 -9.28
N GLY A 140 -17.20 5.77 -9.58
CA GLY A 140 -17.94 7.02 -9.41
C GLY A 140 -17.46 7.88 -8.24
N SER A 141 -18.11 9.05 -8.05
CA SER A 141 -17.71 10.04 -7.04
C SER A 141 -17.90 9.56 -5.59
N ALA A 142 -18.82 8.64 -5.35
CA ALA A 142 -19.03 7.95 -4.08
C ALA A 142 -18.70 6.46 -4.23
N GLY A 143 -17.53 6.18 -4.79
CA GLY A 143 -17.06 4.84 -5.11
C GLY A 143 -16.79 3.98 -3.88
N VAL A 144 -16.61 2.68 -4.14
CA VAL A 144 -16.30 1.66 -3.13
C VAL A 144 -15.05 0.90 -3.58
N LEU A 145 -14.08 0.82 -2.68
CA LEU A 145 -12.80 0.15 -2.91
C LEU A 145 -12.65 -0.99 -1.90
N SER A 146 -12.22 -2.15 -2.38
CA SER A 146 -11.67 -3.21 -1.53
C SER A 146 -10.20 -2.92 -1.34
N VAL A 147 -9.80 -2.54 -0.14
CA VAL A 147 -8.41 -2.27 0.22
C VAL A 147 -7.71 -3.56 0.58
N ASN A 148 -6.59 -3.82 -0.04
CA ASN A 148 -5.69 -4.93 0.25
C ASN A 148 -4.28 -4.49 -0.13
N ILE A 149 -3.53 -3.93 0.83
CA ILE A 149 -2.20 -3.41 0.56
C ILE A 149 -1.23 -4.57 0.41
N GLU A 150 -0.61 -4.67 -0.77
CA GLU A 150 0.45 -5.65 -1.07
C GLU A 150 1.65 -4.91 -1.65
N LEU A 151 2.81 -5.14 -1.05
CA LEU A 151 4.07 -4.61 -1.55
C LEU A 151 4.61 -5.56 -2.61
N GLY A 152 5.05 -5.03 -3.74
CA GLY A 152 5.86 -5.76 -4.70
C GLY A 152 7.23 -6.03 -4.09
N PHE A 153 7.76 -7.24 -4.28
CA PHE A 153 9.11 -7.57 -3.82
C PHE A 153 10.10 -7.39 -4.96
N GLU A 154 11.17 -6.66 -4.67
CA GLU A 154 12.34 -6.62 -5.52
C GLU A 154 13.27 -7.80 -5.17
N ILE A 155 14.12 -8.21 -6.12
CA ILE A 155 14.96 -9.39 -5.93
C ILE A 155 15.94 -9.24 -4.76
N GLU A 156 16.43 -8.04 -4.50
CA GLU A 156 17.34 -7.71 -3.40
C GLU A 156 16.70 -7.73 -2.01
N GLU A 157 15.39 -7.73 -1.94
CA GLU A 157 14.64 -7.80 -0.66
C GLU A 157 14.47 -9.26 -0.18
N LEU A 158 14.79 -10.22 -1.02
CA LEU A 158 14.73 -11.62 -0.66
C LEU A 158 15.83 -11.95 0.34
N HIS A 159 15.45 -12.56 1.47
CA HIS A 159 16.34 -12.84 2.61
C HIS A 159 17.67 -13.53 2.25
N ASN A 160 17.66 -14.37 1.22
CA ASN A 160 18.81 -15.13 0.76
C ASN A 160 19.40 -14.61 -0.56
N VAL A 161 19.13 -13.35 -0.90
CA VAL A 161 19.72 -12.67 -2.06
C VAL A 161 20.57 -11.50 -1.56
N LYS A 162 21.76 -11.40 -2.13
CA LYS A 162 22.69 -10.30 -1.86
C LYS A 162 23.09 -9.65 -3.17
N ILE A 163 22.58 -8.47 -3.43
CA ILE A 163 22.88 -7.68 -4.61
C ILE A 163 23.79 -6.52 -4.19
N ASP A 164 25.01 -6.51 -4.73
CA ASP A 164 25.99 -5.46 -4.48
C ASP A 164 26.41 -4.82 -5.81
N ASN A 165 26.30 -3.49 -5.91
CA ASN A 165 26.82 -2.72 -7.04
C ASN A 165 26.50 -3.32 -8.41
N VAL A 166 25.21 -3.59 -8.67
CA VAL A 166 24.71 -4.25 -9.89
C VAL A 166 25.20 -3.56 -11.15
N GLN A 167 25.66 -4.34 -12.12
CA GLN A 167 26.12 -3.86 -13.43
C GLN A 167 25.32 -4.53 -14.55
N ASN A 168 25.26 -3.86 -15.68
CA ASN A 168 24.62 -4.43 -16.86
C ASN A 168 25.30 -5.75 -17.26
N GLY A 169 24.53 -6.83 -17.34
CA GLY A 169 25.03 -8.16 -17.68
C GLY A 169 25.46 -8.99 -16.49
N ASP A 170 25.28 -8.52 -15.25
CA ASP A 170 25.48 -9.35 -14.06
C ASP A 170 24.54 -10.56 -14.07
N ILE A 171 25.03 -11.63 -13.48
CA ILE A 171 24.29 -12.89 -13.30
C ILE A 171 24.20 -13.25 -11.83
N LEU A 172 23.11 -13.90 -11.43
CA LEU A 172 22.96 -14.45 -10.09
C LEU A 172 23.60 -15.83 -10.01
N VAL A 173 24.46 -16.02 -9.00
CA VAL A 173 25.09 -17.30 -8.68
C VAL A 173 24.91 -17.64 -7.22
N TRP A 174 24.83 -18.92 -6.92
CA TRP A 174 24.76 -19.40 -5.55
C TRP A 174 26.15 -19.41 -4.90
N ASP A 175 26.31 -18.74 -3.78
CA ASP A 175 27.49 -18.81 -2.93
C ASP A 175 27.24 -19.83 -1.79
N SER A 176 27.85 -21.00 -1.88
CA SER A 176 27.64 -22.05 -0.90
C SER A 176 28.26 -21.75 0.47
N THR A 177 29.24 -20.86 0.53
CA THR A 177 29.90 -20.44 1.78
C THR A 177 29.01 -19.48 2.57
N LEU A 178 28.42 -18.52 1.87
CA LEU A 178 27.52 -17.53 2.46
C LEU A 178 26.06 -17.99 2.51
N GLN A 179 25.73 -19.03 1.75
CA GLN A 179 24.36 -19.55 1.58
C GLN A 179 23.37 -18.50 1.06
N VAL A 180 23.83 -17.71 0.07
CA VAL A 180 23.01 -16.67 -0.59
C VAL A 180 23.19 -16.73 -2.10
N TRP A 181 22.20 -16.25 -2.82
CA TRP A 181 22.33 -15.85 -4.22
C TRP A 181 22.96 -14.46 -4.27
N LYS A 182 24.02 -14.29 -5.05
CA LYS A 182 24.68 -12.98 -5.23
C LYS A 182 24.88 -12.66 -6.69
N ASN A 183 24.92 -11.37 -7.02
CA ASN A 183 25.30 -10.97 -8.36
C ASN A 183 26.82 -11.04 -8.52
N ILE A 184 27.24 -11.45 -9.69
CA ILE A 184 28.64 -11.35 -10.14
C ILE A 184 28.69 -10.80 -11.55
N GLN A 185 29.77 -10.08 -11.85
CA GLN A 185 30.01 -9.61 -13.19
C GLN A 185 30.24 -10.80 -14.13
N ASN A 186 29.48 -10.82 -15.23
CA ASN A 186 29.69 -11.81 -16.29
C ASN A 186 30.96 -11.41 -17.08
N SER A 187 32.11 -11.96 -16.69
CA SER A 187 33.40 -11.71 -17.37
C SER A 187 33.56 -12.45 -18.70
N GLY A 188 32.48 -12.94 -19.28
CA GLY A 188 32.52 -13.70 -20.54
C GLY A 188 32.93 -15.17 -20.41
N SER A 189 33.23 -15.63 -19.21
CA SER A 189 33.59 -17.02 -18.89
C SER A 189 32.44 -17.69 -18.13
N LEU A 190 31.25 -17.72 -18.70
CA LEU A 190 30.29 -18.74 -18.24
C LEU A 190 30.94 -20.09 -18.48
N PRO A 191 31.02 -20.97 -17.48
CA PRO A 191 31.41 -22.34 -17.74
C PRO A 191 30.49 -22.83 -18.86
N SER A 192 31.11 -23.45 -19.89
CA SER A 192 30.34 -24.02 -21.00
C SER A 192 29.19 -24.82 -20.41
N ILE A 193 27.98 -24.38 -20.67
CA ILE A 193 26.79 -25.18 -20.38
C ILE A 193 26.84 -26.25 -21.44
N ASP A 194 27.53 -27.36 -21.13
CA ASP A 194 27.47 -28.58 -21.88
C ASP A 194 25.98 -29.02 -21.84
N GLY A 195 25.32 -28.87 -22.95
CA GLY A 195 23.90 -29.22 -23.10
C GLY A 195 23.63 -30.72 -23.04
N GLY A 196 24.58 -31.51 -22.48
CA GLY A 196 24.46 -32.97 -22.35
C GLY A 196 24.15 -33.65 -23.70
N THR A 197 25.02 -34.43 -24.20
CA THR A 197 24.67 -35.39 -25.27
C THR A 197 23.67 -36.40 -24.73
N TYR A 198 22.43 -36.36 -25.22
CA TYR A 198 21.45 -37.42 -25.03
C TYR A 198 21.83 -38.64 -25.84
#